data_392e49f5363cb7b2e85cef1284980d7c
#
_entry.id   392e49f5363cb7b2e85cef1284980d7c
#
_cell.length_a   1.000
_cell.length_b   1.000
_cell.length_c   1.000
_cell.angle_alpha   90.00
_cell.angle_beta   90.00
_cell.angle_gamma   90.00
#
_symmetry.space_group_name_H-M   'P 1'
#
loop_
_entity.id
_entity.type
_entity.pdbx_description
1 polymer ?
#
loop_
_entity_poly.entity_id
_entity_poly.type
_entity_poly.pdbx_seq_one_letter_code
_entity_poly.pdbx_strand_id
1 'polypeptide(L)'
;KTTIKLNIKNTGDRPIQVGSHTHFFEANKALEFDREKSYGFHLNIPAGTSIRFEPGEEKHVEVTEFSGKGIVYGFSGLVSGELKSEKENAVKKLNENGFKSSLENTEQKTSSLVIPRQRYVELFGPTTGDKIRLGDTDLVIEVEKDLLTYGDELVFGGGKSARDGLGQASGVKRDDSVDLVITNAILLDPIHGIIKTDIGIKDGKIAGIGNAGNPNVMDDIDIVVSSNTEVISGEHTICTPGTIDSHIHFISPQQAIDAICNGTTTMIGGGTGPADGTNATTCTPGEWNIHKMIQSVEEFPLNFGFLCKGNDSREESLLEQVKEGACGLKLHEDWGTTPATINSALNVAEQTDTQVAIHTDTLNECGYVDDTINAINGRTIHTYHTEGAGGGHAPDIMKVAGEPNILPSSTNPTRPFTTNTLEEHLDMMMVCHHLNPSVPEDISFAESRIRAETIAAEDV
;
A
#
# COMPACT_ATOMS: atom_id res chain seq x y z
N LYS A 1 11.64 -7.10 -31.90
CA LYS A 1 12.56 -8.23 -31.67
C LYS A 1 12.57 -9.14 -32.91
N THR A 2 13.66 -9.85 -33.15
CA THR A 2 13.75 -10.87 -34.21
C THR A 2 12.90 -12.06 -33.81
N THR A 3 12.15 -12.63 -34.77
CA THR A 3 11.35 -13.84 -34.56
C THR A 3 11.67 -14.90 -35.60
N ILE A 4 11.61 -16.15 -35.19
CA ILE A 4 11.74 -17.29 -36.07
C ILE A 4 10.61 -18.29 -35.84
N LYS A 5 10.21 -19.01 -36.90
CA LYS A 5 9.25 -20.10 -36.80
C LYS A 5 10.02 -21.42 -36.76
N LEU A 6 9.64 -22.26 -35.81
CA LEU A 6 10.22 -23.59 -35.65
C LEU A 6 9.11 -24.64 -35.74
N ASN A 7 9.45 -25.80 -36.34
CA ASN A 7 8.61 -26.96 -36.28
C ASN A 7 9.12 -27.88 -35.18
N ILE A 8 8.26 -28.18 -34.20
CA ILE A 8 8.61 -28.91 -32.99
C ILE A 8 7.87 -30.26 -33.00
N LYS A 9 8.61 -31.31 -32.78
CA LYS A 9 8.04 -32.67 -32.64
C LYS A 9 8.33 -33.20 -31.23
N ASN A 10 7.29 -33.62 -30.52
CA ASN A 10 7.47 -34.35 -29.27
C ASN A 10 7.71 -35.84 -29.60
N THR A 11 8.94 -36.29 -29.46
CA THR A 11 9.34 -37.68 -29.71
C THR A 11 9.30 -38.56 -28.46
N GLY A 12 8.85 -38.00 -27.34
CA GLY A 12 8.69 -38.70 -26.05
C GLY A 12 7.33 -39.40 -25.94
N ASP A 13 7.14 -40.12 -24.87
CA ASP A 13 5.93 -40.87 -24.52
C ASP A 13 4.97 -40.12 -23.60
N ARG A 14 5.29 -38.88 -23.27
CA ARG A 14 4.54 -38.02 -22.33
C ARG A 14 4.37 -36.61 -22.88
N PRO A 15 3.32 -35.89 -22.46
CA PRO A 15 3.17 -34.48 -22.78
C PRO A 15 4.34 -33.63 -22.22
N ILE A 16 4.78 -32.66 -22.99
CA ILE A 16 5.79 -31.67 -22.60
C ILE A 16 5.17 -30.29 -22.70
N GLN A 17 5.33 -29.48 -21.67
CA GLN A 17 4.84 -28.10 -21.63
C GLN A 17 6.00 -27.16 -21.42
N VAL A 18 6.12 -26.12 -22.28
CA VAL A 18 7.20 -25.15 -22.26
C VAL A 18 6.60 -23.77 -21.97
N GLY A 19 7.11 -23.10 -20.94
CA GLY A 19 6.69 -21.75 -20.55
C GLY A 19 7.24 -20.68 -21.49
N SER A 20 6.60 -19.50 -21.49
CA SER A 20 6.88 -18.36 -22.37
C SER A 20 8.36 -17.97 -22.40
N HIS A 21 8.98 -17.82 -21.25
CA HIS A 21 10.35 -17.30 -21.11
C HIS A 21 11.44 -18.38 -20.96
N THR A 22 11.10 -19.65 -21.19
CA THR A 22 12.10 -20.72 -21.18
C THR A 22 13.08 -20.54 -22.34
N HIS A 23 14.39 -20.61 -22.08
CA HIS A 23 15.42 -20.64 -23.13
C HIS A 23 15.15 -21.86 -24.03
N PHE A 24 14.57 -21.62 -25.21
CA PHE A 24 13.96 -22.68 -26.00
C PHE A 24 14.98 -23.71 -26.45
N PHE A 25 16.22 -23.31 -26.70
CA PHE A 25 17.37 -24.16 -26.98
C PHE A 25 17.53 -25.30 -25.96
N GLU A 26 17.25 -25.01 -24.67
CA GLU A 26 17.40 -25.95 -23.57
C GLU A 26 16.10 -26.69 -23.19
N ALA A 27 15.03 -26.49 -23.96
CA ALA A 27 13.77 -27.21 -23.72
C ALA A 27 13.98 -28.73 -23.76
N ASN A 28 13.07 -29.47 -23.13
CA ASN A 28 13.16 -30.92 -22.93
C ASN A 28 13.83 -31.66 -24.12
N LYS A 29 14.81 -32.52 -23.83
CA LYS A 29 15.62 -33.24 -24.82
C LYS A 29 14.81 -34.13 -25.78
N ALA A 30 13.58 -34.51 -25.40
CA ALA A 30 12.70 -35.31 -26.27
C ALA A 30 11.94 -34.47 -27.32
N LEU A 31 12.00 -33.13 -27.22
CA LEU A 31 11.55 -32.24 -28.29
C LEU A 31 12.62 -32.21 -29.40
N GLU A 32 12.22 -32.48 -30.63
CA GLU A 32 13.06 -32.45 -31.82
C GLU A 32 12.72 -31.21 -32.66
N PHE A 33 13.71 -30.34 -32.90
CA PHE A 33 13.61 -29.09 -33.68
C PHE A 33 15.01 -28.56 -33.98
N ASP A 34 15.12 -27.49 -34.78
CA ASP A 34 16.39 -26.82 -35.05
C ASP A 34 16.83 -26.01 -33.81
N ARG A 35 17.59 -26.69 -32.94
CA ARG A 35 18.01 -26.09 -31.65
C ARG A 35 19.02 -24.96 -31.84
N GLU A 36 19.95 -25.09 -32.79
CA GLU A 36 20.96 -24.04 -32.99
C GLU A 36 20.34 -22.72 -33.39
N LYS A 37 19.25 -22.73 -34.17
CA LYS A 37 18.50 -21.53 -34.53
C LYS A 37 17.71 -20.96 -33.36
N SER A 38 17.31 -21.79 -32.42
CA SER A 38 16.59 -21.34 -31.21
C SER A 38 17.49 -20.84 -30.09
N TYR A 39 18.79 -20.81 -30.31
CA TYR A 39 19.75 -20.33 -29.31
C TYR A 39 19.60 -18.86 -29.04
N GLY A 40 19.34 -18.48 -27.78
CA GLY A 40 19.05 -17.11 -27.36
C GLY A 40 17.59 -16.68 -27.59
N PHE A 41 16.68 -17.63 -27.83
CA PHE A 41 15.27 -17.37 -28.07
C PHE A 41 14.37 -18.02 -27.03
N HIS A 42 13.20 -17.43 -26.83
CA HIS A 42 12.09 -17.94 -26.02
C HIS A 42 10.78 -17.91 -26.83
N LEU A 43 9.71 -18.55 -26.36
CA LEU A 43 8.43 -18.55 -27.06
C LEU A 43 7.85 -17.13 -27.20
N ASN A 44 7.37 -16.79 -28.39
CA ASN A 44 6.67 -15.54 -28.68
C ASN A 44 5.17 -15.66 -28.34
N ILE A 45 4.87 -15.79 -27.05
CA ILE A 45 3.52 -15.92 -26.47
C ILE A 45 3.42 -15.01 -25.24
N PRO A 46 2.21 -14.68 -24.75
CA PRO A 46 2.05 -13.83 -23.56
C PRO A 46 2.86 -14.35 -22.37
N ALA A 47 3.47 -13.45 -21.61
CA ALA A 47 4.25 -13.77 -20.43
C ALA A 47 3.44 -14.66 -19.47
N GLY A 48 4.11 -15.62 -18.81
CA GLY A 48 3.44 -16.53 -17.89
C GLY A 48 2.48 -17.55 -18.53
N THR A 49 2.38 -17.62 -19.86
CA THR A 49 1.66 -18.68 -20.56
C THR A 49 2.63 -19.77 -21.05
N SER A 50 2.11 -20.83 -21.65
CA SER A 50 2.91 -21.98 -22.08
C SER A 50 2.30 -22.68 -23.28
N ILE A 51 3.11 -23.43 -24.02
CA ILE A 51 2.66 -24.33 -25.09
C ILE A 51 2.87 -25.77 -24.63
N ARG A 52 1.85 -26.59 -24.84
CA ARG A 52 1.85 -28.03 -24.58
C ARG A 52 2.00 -28.82 -25.89
N PHE A 53 2.85 -29.83 -25.87
CA PHE A 53 3.14 -30.75 -26.98
C PHE A 53 2.76 -32.16 -26.52
N GLU A 54 1.76 -32.78 -27.17
CA GLU A 54 1.36 -34.17 -26.88
C GLU A 54 2.36 -35.17 -27.46
N PRO A 55 2.43 -36.44 -26.98
CA PRO A 55 3.29 -37.45 -27.52
C PRO A 55 3.07 -37.66 -29.03
N GLY A 56 4.14 -37.59 -29.82
CA GLY A 56 4.09 -37.69 -31.25
C GLY A 56 3.55 -36.48 -32.01
N GLU A 57 3.07 -35.45 -31.31
CA GLU A 57 2.57 -34.23 -31.92
C GLU A 57 3.70 -33.44 -32.60
N GLU A 58 3.37 -32.89 -33.77
CA GLU A 58 4.19 -31.94 -34.51
C GLU A 58 3.47 -30.59 -34.58
N LYS A 59 4.13 -29.53 -34.12
CA LYS A 59 3.51 -28.21 -33.95
C LYS A 59 4.47 -27.10 -34.36
N HIS A 60 3.96 -26.12 -35.11
CA HIS A 60 4.70 -24.91 -35.43
C HIS A 60 4.56 -23.89 -34.28
N VAL A 61 5.70 -23.33 -33.86
CA VAL A 61 5.75 -22.26 -32.86
C VAL A 61 6.57 -21.10 -33.38
N GLU A 62 6.31 -19.92 -32.84
CA GLU A 62 7.13 -18.75 -33.05
C GLU A 62 7.94 -18.45 -31.75
N VAL A 63 9.23 -18.18 -31.91
CA VAL A 63 10.13 -17.81 -30.85
C VAL A 63 10.75 -16.45 -31.13
N THR A 64 11.07 -15.68 -30.07
CA THR A 64 11.64 -14.34 -30.14
C THR A 64 12.91 -14.26 -29.30
N GLU A 65 13.82 -13.35 -29.67
CA GLU A 65 15.09 -13.16 -28.97
C GLU A 65 14.85 -12.69 -27.52
N PHE A 66 15.69 -13.19 -26.59
CA PHE A 66 15.86 -12.56 -25.30
C PHE A 66 16.33 -11.12 -25.44
N SER A 67 15.97 -10.32 -24.49
CA SER A 67 16.46 -8.95 -24.31
C SER A 67 17.44 -8.86 -23.13
N GLY A 68 17.59 -7.70 -22.53
CA GLY A 68 18.48 -7.47 -21.42
C GLY A 68 19.96 -7.62 -21.78
N LYS A 69 20.74 -8.09 -20.83
CA LYS A 69 22.20 -8.24 -20.97
C LYS A 69 22.61 -9.45 -21.83
N GLY A 70 21.69 -10.31 -22.23
CA GLY A 70 21.99 -11.54 -22.97
C GLY A 70 22.81 -12.56 -22.17
N ILE A 71 22.56 -12.65 -20.86
CA ILE A 71 23.19 -13.58 -19.92
C ILE A 71 22.14 -14.61 -19.49
N VAL A 72 22.43 -15.90 -19.69
CA VAL A 72 21.51 -16.99 -19.39
C VAL A 72 22.09 -17.94 -18.36
N TYR A 73 21.28 -18.22 -17.34
CA TYR A 73 21.55 -19.23 -16.31
C TYR A 73 20.31 -20.09 -16.09
N GLY A 74 20.49 -21.24 -15.46
CA GLY A 74 19.40 -22.14 -15.07
C GLY A 74 19.04 -23.16 -16.17
N PHE A 75 17.78 -23.41 -16.38
CA PHE A 75 17.21 -24.35 -17.35
C PHE A 75 17.81 -25.77 -17.28
N SER A 76 18.34 -26.30 -18.39
CA SER A 76 19.01 -27.58 -18.43
C SER A 76 20.53 -27.48 -18.19
N GLY A 77 21.06 -26.30 -17.91
CA GLY A 77 22.47 -26.05 -17.62
C GLY A 77 23.38 -26.16 -18.84
N LEU A 78 22.85 -26.09 -20.05
CA LEU A 78 23.65 -26.10 -21.26
C LEU A 78 24.37 -24.77 -21.45
N VAL A 79 23.71 -23.66 -21.07
CA VAL A 79 24.28 -22.32 -21.06
C VAL A 79 24.43 -21.85 -19.61
N SER A 80 25.57 -21.19 -19.33
CA SER A 80 25.85 -20.63 -18.00
C SER A 80 26.75 -19.40 -18.15
N GLY A 81 26.17 -18.29 -18.64
CA GLY A 81 26.90 -17.06 -18.92
C GLY A 81 26.35 -16.30 -20.11
N GLU A 82 27.19 -15.47 -20.71
CA GLU A 82 26.81 -14.67 -21.88
C GLU A 82 26.51 -15.56 -23.11
N LEU A 83 25.38 -15.33 -23.75
CA LEU A 83 24.97 -16.06 -24.94
C LEU A 83 26.02 -16.06 -26.05
N LYS A 84 26.73 -14.91 -26.25
CA LYS A 84 27.72 -14.78 -27.31
C LYS A 84 28.95 -15.68 -27.11
N SER A 85 29.45 -15.78 -25.88
CA SER A 85 30.65 -16.54 -25.54
C SER A 85 30.39 -18.02 -25.31
N GLU A 86 29.18 -18.39 -24.84
CA GLU A 86 28.85 -19.75 -24.46
C GLU A 86 28.33 -20.66 -25.61
N LYS A 87 28.05 -20.12 -26.81
CA LYS A 87 27.37 -20.83 -27.88
C LYS A 87 28.05 -22.17 -28.28
N GLU A 88 29.36 -22.14 -28.52
CA GLU A 88 30.10 -23.34 -28.94
C GLU A 88 30.08 -24.42 -27.85
N ASN A 89 30.29 -24.02 -26.59
CA ASN A 89 30.25 -24.91 -25.46
C ASN A 89 28.83 -25.47 -25.22
N ALA A 90 27.80 -24.65 -25.37
CA ALA A 90 26.40 -25.07 -25.26
C ALA A 90 26.00 -26.11 -26.34
N VAL A 91 26.41 -25.91 -27.59
CA VAL A 91 26.17 -26.87 -28.66
C VAL A 91 26.92 -28.18 -28.41
N LYS A 92 28.14 -28.16 -27.90
CA LYS A 92 28.88 -29.36 -27.50
C LYS A 92 28.12 -30.11 -26.40
N LYS A 93 27.73 -29.43 -25.31
CA LYS A 93 26.94 -30.01 -24.21
C LYS A 93 25.59 -30.56 -24.69
N LEU A 94 24.92 -29.90 -25.63
CA LEU A 94 23.67 -30.36 -26.25
C LEU A 94 23.81 -31.72 -26.87
N ASN A 95 24.88 -31.94 -27.67
CA ASN A 95 25.16 -33.22 -28.33
C ASN A 95 25.56 -34.30 -27.31
N GLU A 96 26.42 -33.97 -26.36
CA GLU A 96 26.87 -34.91 -25.32
C GLU A 96 25.72 -35.39 -24.41
N ASN A 97 24.70 -34.55 -24.17
CA ASN A 97 23.56 -34.88 -23.32
C ASN A 97 22.38 -35.50 -24.10
N GLY A 98 22.52 -35.74 -25.41
CA GLY A 98 21.53 -36.42 -26.23
C GLY A 98 20.26 -35.62 -26.47
N PHE A 99 20.34 -34.30 -26.58
CA PHE A 99 19.23 -33.48 -27.02
C PHE A 99 18.97 -33.65 -28.49
N LYS A 100 17.73 -33.96 -28.86
CA LYS A 100 17.35 -34.15 -30.27
C LYS A 100 17.33 -32.84 -31.03
N SER A 101 17.94 -32.80 -32.19
CA SER A 101 17.97 -31.63 -33.07
C SER A 101 17.74 -32.07 -34.52
N SER A 102 16.97 -31.29 -35.27
CA SER A 102 16.75 -31.41 -36.70
C SER A 102 17.26 -30.18 -37.41
N LEU A 103 17.62 -30.31 -38.70
CA LEU A 103 17.99 -29.17 -39.52
C LEU A 103 16.80 -28.79 -40.41
N GLU A 104 16.29 -27.57 -40.26
CA GLU A 104 15.19 -27.06 -41.06
C GLU A 104 15.53 -25.73 -41.73
N ASN A 105 14.94 -25.47 -42.91
CA ASN A 105 14.96 -24.16 -43.52
C ASN A 105 13.90 -23.24 -42.84
N THR A 106 14.34 -22.37 -42.00
CA THR A 106 13.49 -21.43 -41.25
C THR A 106 13.66 -20.02 -41.82
N GLU A 107 12.54 -19.33 -42.06
CA GLU A 107 12.56 -17.92 -42.42
C GLU A 107 12.64 -17.04 -41.14
N GLN A 108 13.59 -16.12 -41.12
CA GLN A 108 13.62 -15.04 -40.11
C GLN A 108 12.65 -13.94 -40.52
N LYS A 109 11.83 -13.49 -39.59
CA LYS A 109 10.93 -12.33 -39.75
C LYS A 109 11.04 -11.44 -38.52
N THR A 110 10.78 -10.19 -38.72
CA THR A 110 10.52 -9.27 -37.59
C THR A 110 9.01 -9.22 -37.41
N SER A 111 8.52 -9.75 -36.30
CA SER A 111 7.10 -9.68 -35.93
C SER A 111 6.95 -9.24 -34.49
N SER A 112 5.80 -8.65 -34.19
CA SER A 112 5.38 -8.36 -32.82
C SER A 112 4.17 -9.23 -32.49
N LEU A 113 4.16 -9.78 -31.29
CA LEU A 113 2.98 -10.44 -30.76
C LEU A 113 1.89 -9.40 -30.54
N VAL A 114 0.71 -9.65 -31.06
CA VAL A 114 -0.48 -8.82 -30.81
C VAL A 114 -1.41 -9.58 -29.88
N ILE A 115 -1.60 -9.04 -28.69
CA ILE A 115 -2.51 -9.59 -27.69
C ILE A 115 -3.78 -8.73 -27.70
N PRO A 116 -4.98 -9.30 -27.89
CA PRO A 116 -6.23 -8.56 -27.73
C PRO A 116 -6.32 -7.94 -26.32
N ARG A 117 -6.78 -6.67 -26.22
CA ARG A 117 -6.84 -5.94 -24.95
C ARG A 117 -7.56 -6.74 -23.86
N GLN A 118 -8.69 -7.31 -24.17
CA GLN A 118 -9.43 -8.17 -23.22
C GLN A 118 -8.55 -9.30 -22.67
N ARG A 119 -7.80 -9.97 -23.55
CA ARG A 119 -6.91 -11.07 -23.16
C ARG A 119 -5.74 -10.58 -22.31
N TYR A 120 -5.22 -9.40 -22.58
CA TYR A 120 -4.19 -8.77 -21.76
C TYR A 120 -4.71 -8.49 -20.35
N VAL A 121 -5.89 -7.88 -20.24
CA VAL A 121 -6.53 -7.61 -18.94
C VAL A 121 -6.81 -8.88 -18.15
N GLU A 122 -7.28 -9.95 -18.81
CA GLU A 122 -7.50 -11.24 -18.15
C GLU A 122 -6.21 -11.84 -17.54
N LEU A 123 -5.06 -11.62 -18.18
CA LEU A 123 -3.78 -12.20 -17.77
C LEU A 123 -3.06 -11.34 -16.71
N PHE A 124 -3.09 -10.03 -16.87
CA PHE A 124 -2.22 -9.10 -16.15
C PHE A 124 -2.97 -7.97 -15.44
N GLY A 125 -4.29 -7.93 -15.53
CA GLY A 125 -5.11 -6.83 -15.03
C GLY A 125 -5.17 -5.62 -15.96
N PRO A 126 -5.87 -4.56 -15.54
CA PRO A 126 -6.08 -3.34 -16.32
C PRO A 126 -4.76 -2.68 -16.74
N THR A 127 -4.79 -1.96 -17.87
CA THR A 127 -3.66 -1.21 -18.42
C THR A 127 -4.11 0.20 -18.83
N THR A 128 -3.20 1.01 -19.33
CA THR A 128 -3.42 2.43 -19.70
C THR A 128 -4.73 2.66 -20.43
N GLY A 129 -5.58 3.55 -19.92
CA GLY A 129 -6.88 3.91 -20.46
C GLY A 129 -8.03 2.96 -20.09
N ASP A 130 -7.77 1.90 -19.32
CA ASP A 130 -8.83 1.07 -18.75
C ASP A 130 -9.49 1.76 -17.56
N LYS A 131 -10.80 1.58 -17.42
CA LYS A 131 -11.60 2.16 -16.35
C LYS A 131 -11.97 1.11 -15.33
N ILE A 132 -11.78 1.43 -14.06
CA ILE A 132 -12.01 0.53 -12.92
C ILE A 132 -12.97 1.21 -11.96
N ARG A 133 -14.06 0.54 -11.61
CA ARG A 133 -14.96 0.99 -10.55
C ARG A 133 -14.38 0.64 -9.19
N LEU A 134 -14.40 1.58 -8.26
CA LEU A 134 -13.90 1.38 -6.90
C LEU A 134 -14.98 0.79 -5.99
N GLY A 135 -14.91 -0.51 -5.77
CA GLY A 135 -15.85 -1.25 -4.92
C GLY A 135 -17.30 -1.05 -5.37
N ASP A 136 -18.18 -0.81 -4.41
CA ASP A 136 -19.63 -0.56 -4.64
C ASP A 136 -19.96 0.93 -4.77
N THR A 137 -18.96 1.78 -4.94
CA THR A 137 -19.16 3.23 -5.15
C THR A 137 -19.48 3.58 -6.60
N ASP A 138 -19.86 4.81 -6.86
CA ASP A 138 -20.00 5.35 -8.23
C ASP A 138 -18.68 5.94 -8.76
N LEU A 139 -17.60 5.84 -7.99
CA LEU A 139 -16.27 6.30 -8.40
C LEU A 139 -15.67 5.35 -9.41
N VAL A 140 -15.20 5.92 -10.52
CA VAL A 140 -14.49 5.21 -11.58
C VAL A 140 -13.15 5.88 -11.78
N ILE A 141 -12.07 5.11 -11.63
CA ILE A 141 -10.72 5.55 -11.95
C ILE A 141 -10.32 5.09 -13.35
N GLU A 142 -9.42 5.83 -13.99
CA GLU A 142 -8.81 5.45 -15.26
C GLU A 142 -7.31 5.27 -15.07
N VAL A 143 -6.75 4.16 -15.57
CA VAL A 143 -5.30 3.91 -15.52
C VAL A 143 -4.60 4.88 -16.46
N GLU A 144 -3.83 5.81 -15.91
CA GLU A 144 -3.15 6.87 -16.66
C GLU A 144 -1.94 6.36 -17.40
N LYS A 145 -1.20 5.42 -16.79
CA LYS A 145 0.06 4.92 -17.31
C LYS A 145 0.32 3.47 -16.87
N ASP A 146 0.93 2.70 -17.74
CA ASP A 146 1.47 1.37 -17.45
C ASP A 146 3.00 1.47 -17.52
N LEU A 147 3.69 1.10 -16.44
CA LEU A 147 5.15 1.14 -16.33
C LEU A 147 5.80 -0.19 -16.67
N LEU A 148 5.01 -1.23 -16.97
CA LEU A 148 5.54 -2.54 -17.28
C LEU A 148 5.94 -2.66 -18.74
N THR A 149 6.91 -3.53 -19.02
CA THR A 149 7.33 -3.87 -20.38
C THR A 149 6.43 -4.96 -20.94
N TYR A 150 5.59 -4.63 -21.92
CA TYR A 150 4.70 -5.59 -22.56
C TYR A 150 5.45 -6.79 -23.16
N GLY A 151 5.07 -7.97 -22.71
CA GLY A 151 5.65 -9.25 -23.11
C GLY A 151 6.66 -9.83 -22.13
N ASP A 152 7.12 -9.02 -21.16
CA ASP A 152 8.06 -9.42 -20.13
C ASP A 152 7.44 -9.33 -18.71
N GLU A 153 6.09 -9.33 -18.61
CA GLU A 153 5.39 -9.23 -17.33
C GLU A 153 5.80 -10.33 -16.36
N LEU A 154 6.12 -9.95 -15.12
CA LEU A 154 6.44 -10.89 -14.05
C LEU A 154 5.15 -11.47 -13.46
N VAL A 155 4.98 -12.78 -13.53
CA VAL A 155 3.81 -13.50 -13.02
C VAL A 155 4.25 -14.68 -12.17
N PHE A 156 3.73 -14.79 -10.96
CA PHE A 156 3.99 -15.89 -10.03
C PHE A 156 3.06 -17.08 -10.28
N GLY A 157 3.60 -18.30 -10.17
CA GLY A 157 2.85 -19.55 -10.25
C GLY A 157 3.55 -20.65 -11.03
N GLY A 158 3.00 -21.86 -10.99
CA GLY A 158 3.52 -23.00 -11.72
C GLY A 158 3.53 -22.77 -13.23
N GLY A 159 4.69 -22.88 -13.86
CA GLY A 159 4.85 -22.64 -15.30
C GLY A 159 4.82 -21.18 -15.72
N LYS A 160 4.81 -20.24 -14.76
CA LYS A 160 4.78 -18.79 -14.99
C LYS A 160 6.18 -18.20 -15.18
N SER A 161 6.27 -16.85 -15.26
CA SER A 161 7.54 -16.18 -15.58
C SER A 161 8.45 -15.92 -14.37
N ALA A 162 7.93 -15.83 -13.14
CA ALA A 162 8.71 -15.58 -11.92
C ALA A 162 9.49 -16.82 -11.45
N ARG A 163 10.36 -17.35 -12.29
CA ARG A 163 11.18 -18.55 -12.01
C ARG A 163 12.64 -18.27 -12.29
N ASP A 164 13.52 -19.11 -11.73
CA ASP A 164 14.97 -19.02 -11.92
C ASP A 164 15.36 -19.00 -13.40
N GLY A 165 16.24 -18.08 -13.77
CA GLY A 165 16.70 -17.85 -15.13
C GLY A 165 15.69 -17.16 -16.06
N LEU A 166 14.42 -17.00 -15.63
CA LEU A 166 13.39 -16.26 -16.33
C LEU A 166 13.27 -14.86 -15.70
N GLY A 167 12.17 -14.56 -15.04
CA GLY A 167 11.95 -13.30 -14.30
C GLY A 167 12.71 -13.22 -12.97
N GLN A 168 13.17 -14.35 -12.43
CA GLN A 168 14.08 -14.36 -11.28
C GLN A 168 15.53 -14.46 -11.75
N ALA A 169 16.35 -13.51 -11.35
CA ALA A 169 17.78 -13.46 -11.66
C ALA A 169 18.57 -14.45 -10.80
N SER A 170 19.38 -15.30 -11.46
CA SER A 170 20.21 -16.28 -10.80
C SER A 170 21.48 -15.64 -10.21
N GLY A 171 21.90 -16.07 -9.01
CA GLY A 171 23.15 -15.66 -8.39
C GLY A 171 23.17 -14.24 -7.84
N VAL A 172 22.05 -13.53 -7.82
CA VAL A 172 21.94 -12.17 -7.26
C VAL A 172 21.81 -12.26 -5.73
N LYS A 173 22.60 -11.46 -5.03
CA LYS A 173 22.58 -11.39 -3.57
C LYS A 173 21.43 -10.55 -3.06
N ARG A 174 21.09 -10.71 -1.77
CA ARG A 174 20.03 -9.95 -1.10
C ARG A 174 20.22 -8.43 -1.26
N ASP A 175 21.46 -7.95 -1.14
CA ASP A 175 21.74 -6.51 -1.21
C ASP A 175 21.44 -5.90 -2.58
N ASP A 176 21.48 -6.69 -3.64
CA ASP A 176 21.26 -6.29 -5.02
C ASP A 176 19.84 -6.61 -5.55
N SER A 177 18.95 -7.09 -4.67
CA SER A 177 17.55 -7.42 -4.99
C SER A 177 16.60 -6.95 -3.91
N VAL A 178 15.29 -6.92 -4.20
CA VAL A 178 14.26 -6.62 -3.22
C VAL A 178 13.91 -7.84 -2.36
N ASP A 179 13.38 -7.59 -1.16
CA ASP A 179 12.92 -8.66 -0.26
C ASP A 179 11.53 -9.18 -0.66
N LEU A 180 10.69 -8.28 -1.22
CA LEU A 180 9.34 -8.58 -1.67
C LEU A 180 9.02 -7.74 -2.90
N VAL A 181 8.24 -8.31 -3.83
CA VAL A 181 7.65 -7.59 -4.96
C VAL A 181 6.16 -7.91 -5.07
N ILE A 182 5.34 -6.87 -5.29
CA ILE A 182 3.93 -6.99 -5.66
C ILE A 182 3.86 -6.75 -7.17
N THR A 183 3.39 -7.73 -7.95
CA THR A 183 3.43 -7.66 -9.41
C THR A 183 2.11 -7.20 -10.01
N ASN A 184 2.17 -6.46 -11.12
CA ASN A 184 1.02 -6.09 -11.96
C ASN A 184 -0.13 -5.35 -11.23
N ALA A 185 0.17 -4.64 -10.14
CA ALA A 185 -0.84 -3.93 -9.35
C ALA A 185 -1.23 -2.58 -9.98
N ILE A 186 -2.46 -2.15 -9.72
CA ILE A 186 -2.87 -0.76 -9.94
C ILE A 186 -2.56 0.04 -8.69
N LEU A 187 -1.62 0.95 -8.78
CA LEU A 187 -1.22 1.83 -7.70
C LEU A 187 -1.99 3.15 -7.78
N LEU A 188 -2.67 3.52 -6.70
CA LEU A 188 -3.21 4.85 -6.49
C LEU A 188 -2.23 5.63 -5.61
N ASP A 189 -1.53 6.57 -6.19
CA ASP A 189 -0.50 7.34 -5.50
C ASP A 189 -0.67 8.84 -5.76
N PRO A 190 -0.66 9.70 -4.74
CA PRO A 190 -0.90 11.15 -4.91
C PRO A 190 0.20 11.86 -5.71
N ILE A 191 1.38 11.25 -5.86
CA ILE A 191 2.52 11.82 -6.61
C ILE A 191 2.56 11.26 -8.03
N HIS A 192 2.38 9.96 -8.19
CA HIS A 192 2.54 9.26 -9.47
C HIS A 192 1.24 9.10 -10.26
N GLY A 193 0.08 9.34 -9.62
CA GLY A 193 -1.23 9.17 -10.23
C GLY A 193 -1.76 7.75 -10.13
N ILE A 194 -2.62 7.37 -11.06
CA ILE A 194 -3.25 6.05 -11.15
C ILE A 194 -2.46 5.23 -12.18
N ILE A 195 -1.56 4.40 -11.71
CA ILE A 195 -0.61 3.71 -12.58
C ILE A 195 -0.64 2.20 -12.39
N LYS A 196 -0.36 1.46 -13.46
CA LYS A 196 -0.03 0.05 -13.38
C LYS A 196 1.47 -0.13 -13.20
N THR A 197 1.88 -0.93 -12.21
CA THR A 197 3.29 -1.08 -11.86
C THR A 197 3.54 -2.32 -11.03
N ASP A 198 4.80 -2.75 -10.96
CA ASP A 198 5.28 -3.59 -9.88
C ASP A 198 5.80 -2.71 -8.74
N ILE A 199 5.72 -3.21 -7.50
CA ILE A 199 6.15 -2.49 -6.29
C ILE A 199 7.17 -3.33 -5.56
N GLY A 200 8.40 -2.86 -5.48
CA GLY A 200 9.50 -3.49 -4.77
C GLY A 200 9.65 -3.00 -3.34
N ILE A 201 9.81 -3.92 -2.39
CA ILE A 201 9.97 -3.63 -0.98
C ILE A 201 11.30 -4.22 -0.51
N LYS A 202 12.08 -3.42 0.22
CA LYS A 202 13.34 -3.83 0.84
C LYS A 202 13.46 -3.24 2.24
N ASP A 203 13.87 -4.08 3.20
CA ASP A 203 14.02 -3.68 4.60
C ASP A 203 12.78 -2.95 5.17
N GLY A 204 11.58 -3.46 4.81
CA GLY A 204 10.30 -2.92 5.24
C GLY A 204 9.90 -1.58 4.63
N LYS A 205 10.59 -1.13 3.56
CA LYS A 205 10.31 0.14 2.87
C LYS A 205 10.08 -0.08 1.39
N ILE A 206 9.28 0.78 0.76
CA ILE A 206 9.15 0.81 -0.70
C ILE A 206 10.51 1.22 -1.28
N ALA A 207 11.14 0.29 -2.00
CA ALA A 207 12.45 0.50 -2.63
C ALA A 207 12.34 0.99 -4.08
N GLY A 208 11.24 0.69 -4.75
CA GLY A 208 11.00 1.15 -6.12
C GLY A 208 9.61 0.79 -6.62
N ILE A 209 9.19 1.51 -7.63
CA ILE A 209 8.01 1.22 -8.46
C ILE A 209 8.46 1.21 -9.91
N GLY A 210 7.95 0.30 -10.72
CA GLY A 210 8.36 0.14 -12.12
C GLY A 210 8.26 -1.30 -12.57
N ASN A 211 9.11 -1.70 -13.48
CA ASN A 211 9.14 -3.03 -14.08
C ASN A 211 10.06 -3.98 -13.27
N ALA A 212 9.52 -5.07 -12.74
CA ALA A 212 10.28 -6.03 -11.95
C ALA A 212 10.71 -7.25 -12.78
N GLY A 213 11.91 -7.77 -12.50
CA GLY A 213 12.36 -8.98 -13.18
C GLY A 213 13.85 -9.23 -13.13
N ASN A 214 14.33 -9.86 -14.19
CA ASN A 214 15.70 -10.30 -14.39
C ASN A 214 16.40 -9.48 -15.48
N PRO A 215 17.29 -8.55 -15.14
CA PRO A 215 17.96 -7.69 -16.11
C PRO A 215 18.91 -8.44 -17.06
N ASN A 216 19.15 -9.71 -16.83
CA ASN A 216 19.98 -10.52 -17.70
C ASN A 216 19.28 -10.92 -19.00
N VAL A 217 17.94 -11.08 -18.97
CA VAL A 217 17.12 -11.56 -20.10
C VAL A 217 15.90 -10.70 -20.41
N MET A 218 15.66 -9.66 -19.62
CA MET A 218 14.54 -8.72 -19.76
C MET A 218 15.06 -7.29 -19.86
N ASP A 219 14.38 -6.43 -20.64
CA ASP A 219 14.70 -5.01 -20.79
C ASP A 219 14.01 -4.16 -19.71
N ASP A 220 14.55 -2.97 -19.49
CA ASP A 220 13.95 -1.90 -18.67
C ASP A 220 13.54 -2.38 -17.25
N ILE A 221 14.40 -3.13 -16.60
CA ILE A 221 14.17 -3.63 -15.25
C ILE A 221 14.59 -2.59 -14.21
N ASP A 222 13.60 -2.08 -13.46
CA ASP A 222 13.77 -1.15 -12.35
C ASP A 222 13.96 -1.89 -11.02
N ILE A 223 13.32 -3.06 -10.87
CA ILE A 223 13.27 -3.84 -9.63
C ILE A 223 13.82 -5.24 -9.88
N VAL A 224 14.99 -5.54 -9.31
CA VAL A 224 15.63 -6.83 -9.50
C VAL A 224 15.03 -7.86 -8.55
N VAL A 225 14.56 -8.98 -9.13
CA VAL A 225 14.01 -10.13 -8.41
C VAL A 225 15.04 -11.27 -8.35
N SER A 226 15.23 -11.85 -7.17
CA SER A 226 16.17 -12.95 -6.95
C SER A 226 15.55 -14.07 -6.11
N SER A 227 16.35 -15.08 -5.79
CA SER A 227 15.94 -16.15 -4.85
C SER A 227 15.67 -15.66 -3.43
N ASN A 228 16.01 -14.42 -3.10
CA ASN A 228 15.72 -13.78 -1.81
C ASN A 228 14.41 -12.98 -1.81
N THR A 229 13.70 -12.94 -2.94
CA THR A 229 12.51 -12.11 -3.14
C THR A 229 11.24 -12.94 -3.01
N GLU A 230 10.36 -12.54 -2.10
CA GLU A 230 8.95 -13.00 -2.08
C GLU A 230 8.17 -12.32 -3.20
N VAL A 231 7.28 -13.05 -3.87
CA VAL A 231 6.45 -12.52 -4.96
C VAL A 231 4.98 -12.62 -4.63
N ILE A 232 4.31 -11.48 -4.57
CA ILE A 232 2.86 -11.38 -4.36
C ILE A 232 2.21 -11.00 -5.68
N SER A 233 1.24 -11.81 -6.12
CA SER A 233 0.43 -11.53 -7.31
C SER A 233 -0.50 -10.34 -7.05
N GLY A 234 -0.27 -9.24 -7.76
CA GLY A 234 -1.08 -8.03 -7.69
C GLY A 234 -2.03 -7.85 -8.88
N GLU A 235 -2.12 -8.83 -9.78
CA GLU A 235 -3.05 -8.81 -10.90
C GLU A 235 -4.49 -8.61 -10.39
N HIS A 236 -5.22 -7.68 -10.98
CA HIS A 236 -6.60 -7.32 -10.59
C HIS A 236 -6.75 -6.75 -9.18
N THR A 237 -5.67 -6.28 -8.58
CA THR A 237 -5.73 -5.60 -7.27
C THR A 237 -5.40 -4.12 -7.39
N ILE A 238 -5.90 -3.36 -6.43
CA ILE A 238 -5.59 -1.94 -6.25
C ILE A 238 -4.74 -1.81 -4.99
N CYS A 239 -3.59 -1.17 -5.13
CA CYS A 239 -2.71 -0.84 -4.02
C CYS A 239 -2.84 0.65 -3.68
N THR A 240 -3.10 0.94 -2.42
CA THR A 240 -3.21 2.30 -1.89
C THR A 240 -2.27 2.49 -0.72
N PRO A 241 -1.89 3.73 -0.38
CA PRO A 241 -1.32 4.00 0.94
C PRO A 241 -2.26 3.51 2.05
N GLY A 242 -1.70 3.04 3.17
CA GLY A 242 -2.48 2.68 4.33
C GLY A 242 -3.17 3.89 4.95
N THR A 243 -4.37 3.71 5.45
CA THR A 243 -5.11 4.78 6.12
C THR A 243 -4.46 5.15 7.44
N ILE A 244 -4.47 6.45 7.77
CA ILE A 244 -4.06 6.99 9.06
C ILE A 244 -5.33 7.44 9.78
N ASP A 245 -5.63 6.80 10.92
CA ASP A 245 -6.67 7.28 11.83
C ASP A 245 -6.02 8.14 12.90
N SER A 246 -6.33 9.42 12.90
CA SER A 246 -5.71 10.43 13.76
C SER A 246 -6.61 10.88 14.93
N HIS A 247 -7.71 10.16 15.18
CA HIS A 247 -8.62 10.45 16.29
C HIS A 247 -9.05 9.14 17.00
N ILE A 248 -8.09 8.47 17.62
CA ILE A 248 -8.33 7.20 18.30
C ILE A 248 -8.52 7.40 19.80
N HIS A 249 -9.61 6.81 20.31
CA HIS A 249 -9.78 6.53 21.72
C HIS A 249 -9.25 5.12 22.00
N PHE A 250 -8.06 5.01 22.56
CA PHE A 250 -7.46 3.71 22.88
C PHE A 250 -8.13 3.08 24.09
N ILE A 251 -9.11 2.21 23.85
CA ILE A 251 -9.91 1.56 24.87
C ILE A 251 -9.53 0.07 25.00
N SER A 252 -9.30 -0.59 23.86
CA SER A 252 -9.07 -2.04 23.80
C SER A 252 -8.03 -2.40 22.73
N PRO A 253 -7.13 -3.38 23.00
CA PRO A 253 -6.15 -3.85 22.01
C PRO A 253 -6.79 -4.43 20.73
N GLN A 254 -8.02 -4.92 20.81
CA GLN A 254 -8.75 -5.45 19.65
C GLN A 254 -8.94 -4.40 18.55
N GLN A 255 -8.98 -3.12 18.90
CA GLN A 255 -9.06 -2.02 17.91
C GLN A 255 -7.93 -2.09 16.88
N ALA A 256 -6.72 -2.52 17.27
CA ALA A 256 -5.59 -2.64 16.36
C ALA A 256 -5.81 -3.73 15.29
N ILE A 257 -6.43 -4.83 15.65
CA ILE A 257 -6.76 -5.92 14.73
C ILE A 257 -7.84 -5.47 13.75
N ASP A 258 -8.90 -4.85 14.27
CA ASP A 258 -9.97 -4.33 13.43
C ASP A 258 -9.46 -3.25 12.47
N ALA A 259 -8.59 -2.36 12.94
CA ALA A 259 -7.97 -1.31 12.13
C ALA A 259 -7.19 -1.89 10.94
N ILE A 260 -6.26 -2.83 11.17
CA ILE A 260 -5.44 -3.39 10.09
C ILE A 260 -6.27 -4.23 9.12
N CYS A 261 -7.29 -4.94 9.60
CA CYS A 261 -8.20 -5.70 8.74
C CYS A 261 -9.02 -4.80 7.81
N ASN A 262 -9.15 -3.52 8.14
CA ASN A 262 -9.84 -2.51 7.33
C ASN A 262 -8.89 -1.56 6.59
N GLY A 263 -7.59 -1.88 6.53
CA GLY A 263 -6.59 -1.11 5.77
C GLY A 263 -6.00 0.09 6.50
N THR A 264 -6.30 0.28 7.80
CA THR A 264 -5.64 1.29 8.63
C THR A 264 -4.28 0.77 9.06
N THR A 265 -3.22 1.52 8.77
CA THR A 265 -1.84 1.15 9.10
C THR A 265 -1.21 2.02 10.18
N THR A 266 -1.87 3.12 10.53
CA THR A 266 -1.40 4.06 11.54
C THR A 266 -2.56 4.54 12.41
N MET A 267 -2.41 4.46 13.71
CA MET A 267 -3.39 4.90 14.71
C MET A 267 -2.76 5.95 15.62
N ILE A 268 -3.34 7.14 15.64
CA ILE A 268 -2.88 8.26 16.48
C ILE A 268 -4.02 8.71 17.38
N GLY A 269 -3.76 8.80 18.66
CA GLY A 269 -4.77 9.22 19.64
C GLY A 269 -4.27 9.10 21.06
N GLY A 270 -5.16 8.89 22.00
CA GLY A 270 -4.82 8.77 23.41
C GLY A 270 -5.84 7.95 24.18
N GLY A 271 -5.56 7.79 25.46
CA GLY A 271 -6.32 6.99 26.41
C GLY A 271 -5.41 6.05 27.16
N THR A 272 -5.92 5.43 28.21
CA THR A 272 -5.20 4.47 29.05
C THR A 272 -6.03 3.22 29.30
N GLY A 273 -6.70 2.69 28.26
CA GLY A 273 -7.61 1.57 28.42
C GLY A 273 -8.83 1.94 29.28
N PRO A 274 -9.15 1.20 30.34
CA PRO A 274 -10.37 1.43 31.13
C PRO A 274 -10.33 2.66 32.06
N ALA A 275 -9.33 3.54 31.96
CA ALA A 275 -9.25 4.76 32.76
C ALA A 275 -10.23 5.81 32.20
N ASP A 276 -11.33 6.03 32.93
CA ASP A 276 -12.49 6.81 32.46
C ASP A 276 -12.17 8.16 31.83
N GLY A 277 -11.65 9.09 32.58
CA GLY A 277 -11.41 10.45 32.08
C GLY A 277 -10.40 10.55 30.92
N THR A 278 -9.50 9.58 30.76
CA THR A 278 -8.50 9.58 29.71
C THR A 278 -8.99 8.91 28.42
N ASN A 279 -9.90 7.97 28.52
CA ASN A 279 -10.52 7.33 27.35
C ASN A 279 -11.34 8.31 26.54
N ALA A 280 -12.26 9.00 27.19
CA ALA A 280 -13.17 9.95 26.55
C ALA A 280 -12.42 11.15 25.96
N THR A 281 -11.32 11.57 26.59
CA THR A 281 -10.57 12.76 26.20
C THR A 281 -9.43 12.49 25.19
N THR A 282 -9.15 11.24 24.86
CA THR A 282 -8.01 10.88 24.00
C THR A 282 -6.65 11.41 24.50
N CYS A 283 -6.48 11.48 25.81
CA CYS A 283 -5.24 11.90 26.47
C CYS A 283 -4.53 10.71 27.12
N THR A 284 -3.22 10.62 26.95
CA THR A 284 -2.37 9.67 27.69
C THR A 284 -1.45 10.46 28.61
N PRO A 285 -1.82 10.70 29.88
CA PRO A 285 -1.13 11.66 30.72
C PRO A 285 0.08 11.08 31.42
N GLY A 286 1.21 11.77 31.31
CA GLY A 286 2.43 11.52 32.08
C GLY A 286 3.24 10.29 31.65
N GLU A 287 4.49 10.24 32.12
CA GLU A 287 5.50 9.23 31.77
C GLU A 287 4.99 7.79 31.89
N TRP A 288 4.44 7.44 33.03
CA TRP A 288 4.04 6.05 33.27
C TRP A 288 2.98 5.54 32.29
N ASN A 289 1.94 6.37 32.02
CA ASN A 289 0.88 5.98 31.09
C ASN A 289 1.39 5.91 29.65
N ILE A 290 2.22 6.87 29.24
CA ILE A 290 2.82 6.90 27.89
C ILE A 290 3.64 5.62 27.68
N HIS A 291 4.53 5.26 28.61
CA HIS A 291 5.33 4.05 28.53
C HIS A 291 4.48 2.77 28.50
N LYS A 292 3.39 2.73 29.31
CA LYS A 292 2.50 1.55 29.31
C LYS A 292 1.72 1.41 28.01
N MET A 293 1.29 2.53 27.42
CA MET A 293 0.63 2.49 26.11
C MET A 293 1.58 2.07 25.00
N ILE A 294 2.82 2.57 24.97
CA ILE A 294 3.84 2.13 24.02
C ILE A 294 4.10 0.61 24.16
N GLN A 295 4.28 0.12 25.40
CA GLN A 295 4.48 -1.30 25.66
C GLN A 295 3.28 -2.16 25.24
N SER A 296 2.07 -1.67 25.37
CA SER A 296 0.85 -2.43 25.07
C SER A 296 0.63 -2.74 23.59
N VAL A 297 1.32 -2.03 22.71
CA VAL A 297 1.14 -2.14 21.26
C VAL A 297 2.34 -2.77 20.53
N GLU A 298 3.36 -3.18 21.26
CA GLU A 298 4.64 -3.68 20.71
C GLU A 298 4.46 -4.88 19.77
N GLU A 299 3.45 -5.73 20.00
CA GLU A 299 3.20 -6.93 19.21
C GLU A 299 2.32 -6.69 17.96
N PHE A 300 1.72 -5.52 17.81
CA PHE A 300 0.82 -5.25 16.69
C PHE A 300 1.56 -4.72 15.46
N PRO A 301 1.22 -5.22 14.26
CA PRO A 301 1.88 -4.81 13.00
C PRO A 301 1.33 -3.49 12.44
N LEU A 302 1.21 -2.45 13.27
CA LEU A 302 0.77 -1.11 12.91
C LEU A 302 1.74 -0.06 13.47
N ASN A 303 1.60 1.18 12.98
CA ASN A 303 2.22 2.33 13.60
C ASN A 303 1.27 2.93 14.64
N PHE A 304 1.79 3.30 15.80
CA PHE A 304 1.03 3.93 16.87
C PHE A 304 1.65 5.26 17.28
N GLY A 305 0.79 6.25 17.52
CA GLY A 305 1.15 7.52 18.11
C GLY A 305 0.26 7.83 19.31
N PHE A 306 0.86 8.10 20.47
CA PHE A 306 0.11 8.45 21.68
C PHE A 306 0.21 9.94 21.95
N LEU A 307 -0.94 10.60 22.03
CA LEU A 307 -1.06 12.00 22.38
C LEU A 307 -1.09 12.15 23.91
N CYS A 308 -0.20 12.96 24.46
CA CYS A 308 -0.23 13.25 25.88
C CYS A 308 -1.28 14.32 26.23
N LYS A 309 -1.54 14.53 27.52
CA LYS A 309 -2.44 15.56 28.01
C LYS A 309 -1.81 16.94 27.81
N GLY A 310 -2.40 17.74 26.92
CA GLY A 310 -1.91 19.07 26.55
C GLY A 310 -2.44 20.23 27.42
N ASN A 311 -3.40 19.96 28.31
CA ASN A 311 -4.06 20.99 29.11
C ASN A 311 -3.18 21.41 30.31
N ASP A 312 -2.20 22.24 30.03
CA ASP A 312 -1.39 22.97 31.00
C ASP A 312 -1.09 24.38 30.45
N SER A 313 -1.22 25.38 31.29
CA SER A 313 -0.89 26.77 30.94
C SER A 313 0.61 27.08 31.04
N ARG A 314 1.44 26.07 31.35
CA ARG A 314 2.90 26.16 31.41
C ARG A 314 3.54 25.04 30.61
N GLU A 315 4.69 25.30 30.03
CA GLU A 315 5.33 24.43 29.05
C GLU A 315 6.13 23.26 29.66
N GLU A 316 6.57 23.41 30.94
CA GLU A 316 7.54 22.45 31.52
C GLU A 316 7.00 21.02 31.57
N SER A 317 5.75 20.83 32.01
CA SER A 317 5.12 19.51 32.12
C SER A 317 4.78 18.94 30.76
N LEU A 318 4.49 19.76 29.77
CA LEU A 318 4.20 19.34 28.38
C LEU A 318 5.47 18.88 27.70
N LEU A 319 6.58 19.58 27.85
CA LEU A 319 7.90 19.19 27.36
C LEU A 319 8.38 17.86 27.95
N GLU A 320 8.11 17.64 29.25
CA GLU A 320 8.41 16.39 29.92
C GLU A 320 7.70 15.21 29.23
N GLN A 321 6.39 15.31 29.01
CA GLN A 321 5.59 14.25 28.38
C GLN A 321 6.02 13.94 26.93
N VAL A 322 6.39 14.96 26.16
CA VAL A 322 6.92 14.75 24.80
C VAL A 322 8.25 14.01 24.85
N LYS A 323 9.14 14.34 25.79
CA LYS A 323 10.42 13.65 25.98
C LYS A 323 10.24 12.17 26.33
N GLU A 324 9.16 11.82 27.01
CA GLU A 324 8.84 10.44 27.40
C GLU A 324 8.18 9.64 26.27
N GLY A 325 8.06 10.19 25.06
CA GLY A 325 7.67 9.46 23.85
C GLY A 325 6.28 9.77 23.34
N ALA A 326 5.60 10.80 23.85
CA ALA A 326 4.36 11.27 23.24
C ALA A 326 4.64 11.82 21.83
N CYS A 327 3.83 11.46 20.85
CA CYS A 327 3.94 11.95 19.48
C CYS A 327 3.30 13.33 19.26
N GLY A 328 2.59 13.85 20.25
CA GLY A 328 1.91 15.12 20.20
C GLY A 328 1.09 15.37 21.47
N LEU A 329 0.35 16.47 21.48
CA LEU A 329 -0.43 16.91 22.62
C LEU A 329 -1.92 16.94 22.27
N LYS A 330 -2.76 16.48 23.20
CA LYS A 330 -4.22 16.58 23.09
C LYS A 330 -4.77 17.58 24.11
N LEU A 331 -5.49 18.55 23.60
CA LEU A 331 -6.30 19.47 24.39
C LEU A 331 -7.76 18.98 24.39
N HIS A 332 -8.38 18.94 25.55
CA HIS A 332 -9.79 18.60 25.73
C HIS A 332 -10.48 19.48 26.76
N GLU A 333 -11.73 19.86 26.50
CA GLU A 333 -12.47 20.74 27.37
C GLU A 333 -12.63 20.25 28.81
N ASP A 334 -12.80 18.94 29.02
CA ASP A 334 -12.91 18.34 30.34
C ASP A 334 -11.70 18.63 31.24
N TRP A 335 -10.57 19.00 30.64
CA TRP A 335 -9.34 19.42 31.31
C TRP A 335 -9.09 20.92 31.27
N GLY A 336 -10.02 21.69 30.69
CA GLY A 336 -9.90 23.13 30.55
C GLY A 336 -9.16 23.59 29.31
N THR A 337 -9.84 23.65 28.16
CA THR A 337 -9.27 24.14 26.91
C THR A 337 -9.43 25.66 26.80
N THR A 338 -8.57 26.37 27.48
CA THR A 338 -8.55 27.82 27.54
C THR A 338 -7.53 28.43 26.58
N PRO A 339 -7.61 29.71 26.22
CA PRO A 339 -6.59 30.36 25.39
C PRO A 339 -5.16 30.20 25.93
N ALA A 340 -4.96 30.14 27.22
CA ALA A 340 -3.65 29.95 27.83
C ALA A 340 -3.11 28.54 27.57
N THR A 341 -3.94 27.51 27.77
CA THR A 341 -3.50 26.12 27.51
C THR A 341 -3.27 25.85 26.01
N ILE A 342 -4.09 26.41 25.12
CA ILE A 342 -3.89 26.35 23.66
C ILE A 342 -2.54 26.97 23.33
N ASN A 343 -2.23 28.15 23.82
CA ASN A 343 -0.96 28.79 23.52
C ASN A 343 0.25 28.01 24.03
N SER A 344 0.21 27.49 25.27
CA SER A 344 1.31 26.69 25.82
C SER A 344 1.54 25.39 25.04
N ALA A 345 0.48 24.68 24.71
CA ALA A 345 0.57 23.43 23.91
C ALA A 345 1.19 23.70 22.53
N LEU A 346 0.75 24.75 21.85
CA LEU A 346 1.29 25.10 20.52
C LEU A 346 2.74 25.58 20.61
N ASN A 347 3.14 26.29 21.64
CA ASN A 347 4.55 26.67 21.84
C ASN A 347 5.44 25.42 22.00
N VAL A 348 4.99 24.45 22.76
CA VAL A 348 5.72 23.16 22.90
C VAL A 348 5.78 22.40 21.60
N ALA A 349 4.67 22.34 20.87
CA ALA A 349 4.62 21.69 19.59
C ALA A 349 5.60 22.29 18.56
N GLU A 350 5.71 23.61 18.51
CA GLU A 350 6.70 24.31 17.67
C GLU A 350 8.15 24.03 18.10
N GLN A 351 8.40 23.91 19.40
CA GLN A 351 9.74 23.59 19.92
C GLN A 351 10.16 22.14 19.64
N THR A 352 9.21 21.23 19.57
CA THR A 352 9.47 19.79 19.52
C THR A 352 9.11 19.15 18.17
N ASP A 353 8.59 19.95 17.23
CA ASP A 353 8.09 19.49 15.92
C ASP A 353 7.03 18.38 16.07
N THR A 354 6.09 18.60 16.99
CA THR A 354 5.00 17.66 17.28
C THR A 354 3.63 18.26 16.94
N GLN A 355 2.58 17.42 16.93
CA GLN A 355 1.21 17.82 16.60
C GLN A 355 0.43 18.21 17.86
N VAL A 356 -0.46 19.21 17.74
CA VAL A 356 -1.54 19.45 18.70
C VAL A 356 -2.87 19.04 18.09
N ALA A 357 -3.65 18.27 18.84
CA ALA A 357 -5.05 17.98 18.51
C ALA A 357 -5.95 18.60 19.60
N ILE A 358 -7.10 19.14 19.22
CA ILE A 358 -7.98 19.86 20.11
C ILE A 358 -9.45 19.46 20.00
N HIS A 359 -10.06 19.17 21.14
CA HIS A 359 -11.49 19.28 21.38
C HIS A 359 -11.72 20.65 22.03
N THR A 360 -12.36 21.59 21.34
CA THR A 360 -12.53 22.95 21.77
C THR A 360 -13.57 23.08 22.91
N ASP A 361 -13.58 24.22 23.60
CA ASP A 361 -14.45 24.45 24.74
C ASP A 361 -15.93 24.62 24.33
N THR A 362 -16.78 23.67 24.66
CA THR A 362 -18.23 23.73 24.43
C THR A 362 -18.92 24.75 25.34
N LEU A 363 -18.35 24.99 26.52
CA LEU A 363 -18.91 25.90 27.51
C LEU A 363 -18.82 27.39 27.09
N ASN A 364 -17.89 27.71 26.19
CA ASN A 364 -17.50 29.10 25.90
C ASN A 364 -17.07 29.86 27.20
N GLU A 365 -16.46 29.14 28.14
CA GLU A 365 -16.20 29.66 29.50
C GLU A 365 -15.17 30.80 29.51
N CYS A 366 -14.12 30.63 28.70
CA CYS A 366 -13.03 31.61 28.59
C CYS A 366 -13.00 32.38 27.26
N GLY A 367 -14.11 32.34 26.51
CA GLY A 367 -14.24 33.04 25.25
C GLY A 367 -15.02 32.22 24.23
N TYR A 368 -15.28 32.81 23.08
CA TYR A 368 -15.94 32.18 21.95
C TYR A 368 -14.92 31.59 20.95
N VAL A 369 -15.39 31.08 19.85
CA VAL A 369 -14.52 30.48 18.80
C VAL A 369 -13.44 31.45 18.32
N ASP A 370 -13.75 32.73 18.23
CA ASP A 370 -12.79 33.77 17.81
C ASP A 370 -11.61 33.90 18.79
N ASP A 371 -11.84 33.70 20.11
CA ASP A 371 -10.77 33.72 21.13
C ASP A 371 -9.86 32.48 20.99
N THR A 372 -10.43 31.32 20.63
CA THR A 372 -9.68 30.11 20.31
C THR A 372 -8.85 30.30 19.04
N ILE A 373 -9.43 30.88 17.98
CA ILE A 373 -8.70 31.20 16.74
C ILE A 373 -7.55 32.17 17.03
N ASN A 374 -7.80 33.19 17.83
CA ASN A 374 -6.76 34.13 18.24
C ASN A 374 -5.63 33.44 19.04
N ALA A 375 -5.96 32.50 19.93
CA ALA A 375 -4.97 31.72 20.68
C ALA A 375 -4.15 30.81 19.80
N ILE A 376 -4.75 30.22 18.76
CA ILE A 376 -4.05 29.42 17.75
C ILE A 376 -3.05 30.28 16.96
N ASN A 377 -3.44 31.52 16.64
CA ASN A 377 -2.57 32.52 16.02
C ASN A 377 -1.85 32.02 14.75
N GLY A 378 -2.59 31.35 13.85
CA GLY A 378 -2.08 30.84 12.58
C GLY A 378 -1.11 29.66 12.65
N ARG A 379 -0.90 29.10 13.87
CA ARG A 379 -0.09 27.88 14.06
C ARG A 379 -0.84 26.62 13.61
N THR A 380 -0.12 25.54 13.32
CA THR A 380 -0.72 24.28 12.88
C THR A 380 -1.39 23.54 14.03
N ILE A 381 -2.66 23.18 13.83
CA ILE A 381 -3.45 22.43 14.81
C ILE A 381 -4.47 21.53 14.11
N HIS A 382 -4.79 20.39 14.72
CA HIS A 382 -5.84 19.48 14.27
C HIS A 382 -7.08 19.66 15.16
N THR A 383 -8.17 20.17 14.60
CA THR A 383 -9.43 20.35 15.30
C THR A 383 -10.33 19.14 15.10
N TYR A 384 -10.71 18.47 16.18
CA TYR A 384 -11.57 17.31 16.18
C TYR A 384 -13.04 17.70 16.06
N HIS A 385 -13.87 16.83 15.44
CA HIS A 385 -15.33 17.00 15.26
C HIS A 385 -15.73 18.47 15.01
N THR A 386 -15.04 19.07 14.03
CA THR A 386 -15.19 20.50 13.70
C THR A 386 -16.60 20.86 13.20
N GLU A 387 -17.40 19.88 12.81
CA GLU A 387 -18.85 20.03 12.54
C GLU A 387 -19.68 20.27 13.81
N GLY A 388 -19.11 20.06 15.00
CA GLY A 388 -19.71 20.39 16.29
C GLY A 388 -20.52 19.28 16.96
N ALA A 389 -20.76 18.13 16.32
CA ALA A 389 -21.59 17.08 16.92
C ALA A 389 -20.88 16.30 18.04
N GLY A 390 -19.54 16.29 18.08
CA GLY A 390 -18.75 15.71 19.17
C GLY A 390 -18.46 16.65 20.31
N GLY A 391 -18.94 17.90 20.27
CA GLY A 391 -18.63 18.98 21.18
C GLY A 391 -17.67 20.00 20.57
N GLY A 392 -17.57 21.17 21.19
CA GLY A 392 -16.80 22.28 20.71
C GLY A 392 -17.62 23.58 20.75
N HIS A 393 -17.01 24.72 20.51
CA HIS A 393 -17.69 26.01 20.53
C HIS A 393 -19.03 25.98 19.79
N ALA A 394 -20.13 26.15 20.49
CA ALA A 394 -21.46 26.11 19.91
C ALA A 394 -22.00 27.52 19.70
N PRO A 395 -22.60 27.84 18.54
CA PRO A 395 -22.89 26.96 17.41
C PRO A 395 -21.83 26.98 16.28
N ASP A 396 -20.76 27.73 16.43
CA ASP A 396 -19.98 28.25 15.31
C ASP A 396 -18.54 27.72 15.22
N ILE A 397 -18.26 26.56 15.83
CA ILE A 397 -16.95 25.89 15.76
C ILE A 397 -16.46 25.70 14.29
N MET A 398 -17.38 25.53 13.35
CA MET A 398 -17.03 25.37 11.93
C MET A 398 -16.26 26.55 11.33
N LYS A 399 -16.27 27.72 11.94
CA LYS A 399 -15.44 28.85 11.50
C LYS A 399 -13.97 28.50 11.38
N VAL A 400 -13.46 27.60 12.24
CA VAL A 400 -12.04 27.19 12.22
C VAL A 400 -11.65 26.48 10.93
N ALA A 401 -12.58 25.87 10.20
CA ALA A 401 -12.30 25.20 8.93
C ALA A 401 -11.90 26.19 7.81
N GLY A 402 -12.23 27.48 7.97
CA GLY A 402 -11.83 28.55 7.05
C GLY A 402 -10.43 29.13 7.33
N GLU A 403 -9.79 28.77 8.43
CA GLU A 403 -8.49 29.30 8.83
C GLU A 403 -7.32 28.51 8.22
N PRO A 404 -6.28 29.18 7.73
CA PRO A 404 -5.09 28.50 7.25
C PRO A 404 -4.38 27.76 8.39
N ASN A 405 -3.73 26.62 8.05
CA ASN A 405 -2.98 25.78 8.99
C ASN A 405 -3.84 25.06 10.05
N ILE A 406 -5.15 25.13 9.97
CA ILE A 406 -6.05 24.29 10.77
C ILE A 406 -6.46 23.08 9.93
N LEU A 407 -6.24 21.88 10.46
CA LEU A 407 -6.73 20.63 9.89
C LEU A 407 -8.06 20.26 10.56
N PRO A 408 -9.21 20.49 9.93
CA PRO A 408 -10.49 20.10 10.50
C PRO A 408 -10.76 18.63 10.28
N SER A 409 -11.39 17.95 11.23
CA SER A 409 -11.86 16.58 11.07
C SER A 409 -13.24 16.35 11.66
N SER A 410 -13.93 15.35 11.14
CA SER A 410 -15.23 14.88 11.60
C SER A 410 -15.10 13.64 12.48
N THR A 411 -16.19 13.24 13.15
CA THR A 411 -16.26 11.99 13.91
C THR A 411 -17.34 11.06 13.38
N ASN A 412 -17.28 9.80 13.79
CA ASN A 412 -18.25 8.78 13.36
C ASN A 412 -19.73 9.14 13.58
N PRO A 413 -20.13 9.76 14.73
CA PRO A 413 -21.53 10.09 14.96
C PRO A 413 -22.12 11.10 13.95
N THR A 414 -21.27 11.79 13.22
CA THR A 414 -21.65 12.94 12.36
C THR A 414 -21.57 12.64 10.87
N ARG A 415 -21.42 11.37 10.51
CA ARG A 415 -21.43 10.99 9.09
C ARG A 415 -22.80 11.31 8.46
N PRO A 416 -22.81 11.72 7.17
CA PRO A 416 -24.05 12.01 6.43
C PRO A 416 -25.03 10.83 6.41
N PHE A 417 -24.54 9.61 6.64
CA PHE A 417 -25.31 8.38 6.62
C PHE A 417 -25.62 7.80 8.00
N THR A 418 -25.28 8.48 9.08
CA THR A 418 -25.69 8.02 10.40
C THR A 418 -27.17 8.33 10.60
N THR A 419 -27.89 7.32 11.07
CA THR A 419 -29.33 7.43 11.42
C THR A 419 -29.52 7.64 12.91
N ASN A 420 -28.51 8.15 13.59
CA ASN A 420 -28.58 8.37 15.03
C ASN A 420 -29.66 9.39 15.36
N THR A 421 -30.44 9.04 16.36
CA THR A 421 -31.49 9.94 16.86
C THR A 421 -30.90 11.01 17.78
N LEU A 422 -31.68 12.03 18.08
CA LEU A 422 -31.30 13.07 19.04
C LEU A 422 -30.98 12.46 20.42
N GLU A 423 -31.78 11.47 20.83
CA GLU A 423 -31.59 10.73 22.08
C GLU A 423 -30.28 9.96 22.13
N GLU A 424 -29.89 9.33 21.04
CA GLU A 424 -28.58 8.64 20.95
C GLU A 424 -27.42 9.64 21.05
N HIS A 425 -27.52 10.81 20.46
CA HIS A 425 -26.53 11.89 20.61
C HIS A 425 -26.48 12.40 22.06
N LEU A 426 -27.65 12.54 22.72
CA LEU A 426 -27.71 12.94 24.12
C LEU A 426 -26.99 11.91 25.01
N ASP A 427 -27.30 10.63 24.84
CA ASP A 427 -26.64 9.54 25.57
C ASP A 427 -25.14 9.54 25.35
N MET A 428 -24.69 9.75 24.12
CA MET A 428 -23.27 9.85 23.80
C MET A 428 -22.60 11.02 24.54
N MET A 429 -23.21 12.23 24.51
CA MET A 429 -22.69 13.38 25.23
C MET A 429 -22.63 13.14 26.72
N MET A 430 -23.68 12.53 27.31
CA MET A 430 -23.71 12.19 28.72
C MET A 430 -22.56 11.24 29.10
N VAL A 431 -22.30 10.22 28.29
CA VAL A 431 -21.24 9.25 28.55
C VAL A 431 -19.85 9.83 28.33
N CYS A 432 -19.64 10.50 27.20
CA CYS A 432 -18.29 11.02 26.84
C CYS A 432 -17.79 12.11 27.80
N HIS A 433 -18.69 12.90 28.37
CA HIS A 433 -18.36 13.95 29.32
C HIS A 433 -18.57 13.57 30.79
N HIS A 434 -18.78 12.28 31.09
CA HIS A 434 -19.00 11.76 32.45
C HIS A 434 -20.11 12.47 33.21
N LEU A 435 -21.17 12.87 32.49
CA LEU A 435 -22.31 13.57 33.06
C LEU A 435 -23.23 12.57 33.77
N ASN A 436 -23.89 13.08 34.84
CA ASN A 436 -24.76 12.25 35.65
C ASN A 436 -26.24 12.48 35.28
N PRO A 437 -26.95 11.46 34.76
CA PRO A 437 -28.35 11.59 34.35
C PRO A 437 -29.31 11.84 35.53
N SER A 438 -28.83 11.78 36.77
CA SER A 438 -29.60 12.14 37.95
C SER A 438 -29.44 13.63 38.36
N VAL A 439 -28.60 14.38 37.64
CA VAL A 439 -28.32 15.79 37.87
C VAL A 439 -28.96 16.61 36.73
N PRO A 440 -30.03 17.40 37.02
CA PRO A 440 -30.73 18.17 36.01
C PRO A 440 -29.83 19.15 35.22
N GLU A 441 -28.83 19.69 35.87
CA GLU A 441 -27.85 20.63 35.29
C GLU A 441 -26.97 19.92 34.23
N ASP A 442 -26.59 18.66 34.49
CA ASP A 442 -25.81 17.84 33.54
C ASP A 442 -26.66 17.51 32.30
N ILE A 443 -27.93 17.13 32.49
CA ILE A 443 -28.84 16.91 31.38
C ILE A 443 -29.03 18.18 30.56
N SER A 444 -29.27 19.30 31.21
CA SER A 444 -29.43 20.59 30.56
C SER A 444 -28.16 21.03 29.80
N PHE A 445 -26.98 20.71 30.34
CA PHE A 445 -25.70 20.95 29.68
C PHE A 445 -25.64 20.12 28.35
N ALA A 446 -25.88 18.82 28.42
CA ALA A 446 -25.84 17.96 27.23
C ALA A 446 -26.87 18.41 26.17
N GLU A 447 -28.13 18.63 26.57
CA GLU A 447 -29.20 19.11 25.68
C GLU A 447 -28.87 20.43 24.98
N SER A 448 -28.21 21.34 25.66
CA SER A 448 -27.84 22.65 25.11
C SER A 448 -26.77 22.58 24.02
N ARG A 449 -26.09 21.44 23.89
CA ARG A 449 -24.97 21.24 22.95
C ARG A 449 -25.39 20.44 21.69
N ILE A 450 -26.49 19.73 21.77
CA ILE A 450 -26.99 18.93 20.66
C ILE A 450 -27.91 19.81 19.81
N ARG A 451 -27.57 19.95 18.54
CA ARG A 451 -28.36 20.73 17.57
C ARG A 451 -28.56 19.92 16.31
N ALA A 452 -29.79 19.88 15.83
CA ALA A 452 -30.12 19.22 14.58
C ALA A 452 -29.42 19.84 13.36
N GLU A 453 -28.99 21.10 13.49
CA GLU A 453 -28.32 21.87 12.44
C GLU A 453 -26.80 21.67 12.38
N THR A 454 -26.19 21.06 13.39
CA THR A 454 -24.72 20.91 13.46
C THR A 454 -24.22 19.65 12.80
N ILE A 455 -24.74 19.26 11.64
CA ILE A 455 -24.58 17.87 11.25
C ILE A 455 -24.16 17.68 9.79
N ALA A 456 -23.45 18.60 9.23
CA ALA A 456 -22.99 18.31 7.88
C ALA A 456 -21.47 18.04 7.91
N ALA A 457 -21.09 16.76 8.06
CA ALA A 457 -19.70 16.36 7.94
C ALA A 457 -19.09 16.77 6.59
N GLU A 458 -19.91 16.89 5.57
CA GLU A 458 -19.55 17.41 4.25
C GLU A 458 -19.09 18.87 4.30
N ASP A 459 -19.65 19.64 5.20
CA ASP A 459 -19.28 21.06 5.34
C ASP A 459 -17.89 21.26 5.94
N VAL A 460 -17.37 20.24 6.61
CA VAL A 460 -16.01 20.24 7.18
C VAL A 460 -14.99 19.87 6.13
#